data_6ea9e8f66c9fa4c275737aba23ec86b2
#
_entry.id   6ea9e8f66c9fa4c275737aba23ec86b2
#
_cell.length_a   1.000
_cell.length_b   1.000
_cell.length_c   1.000
_cell.angle_alpha   90.00
_cell.angle_beta   90.00
_cell.angle_gamma   90.00
#
_symmetry.space_group_name_H-M   'P 1'
#
loop_
_entity.id
_entity.type
_entity.pdbx_description
1 polymer ?
#
loop_
_entity_poly.entity_id
_entity_poly.type
_entity_poly.pdbx_seq_one_letter_code
_entity_poly.pdbx_strand_id
1 'polypeptide(L)'
;MIKNKIKNSANILHVLSSMWVLLLALIIFIDVMGRAIFDHPLLGTSEIVKNSVVAITFLQLPLAINIKAMLRTTVLLDFLGKKGAFGLELFALTLGAVFFLGVVYGSLEPLIEAWEIGEYEGEGALRVPTYPVRATIFFMGIFCAVVYMNQIFQQIKNYDYTKK
;
A
#
# COMPACT_ATOMS: atom_id res chain seq x y z
N MET A 1 19.64 12.05 -5.58
CA MET A 1 18.80 12.90 -4.72
C MET A 1 17.35 12.36 -4.61
N ILE A 2 16.69 12.02 -5.72
CA ILE A 2 15.30 11.49 -5.75
C ILE A 2 15.14 10.18 -4.96
N LYS A 3 16.07 9.21 -5.12
CA LYS A 3 16.05 7.92 -4.41
C LYS A 3 15.97 8.06 -2.89
N ASN A 4 16.76 8.98 -2.32
CA ASN A 4 16.76 9.20 -0.87
C ASN A 4 15.47 9.86 -0.39
N LYS A 5 14.88 10.77 -1.18
CA LYS A 5 13.57 11.35 -0.86
C LYS A 5 12.46 10.30 -0.86
N ILE A 6 12.38 9.47 -1.90
CA ILE A 6 11.39 8.38 -1.98
C ILE A 6 11.55 7.42 -0.78
N LYS A 7 12.80 7.01 -0.47
CA LYS A 7 13.07 6.14 0.68
C LYS A 7 12.63 6.77 2.01
N ASN A 8 12.94 8.04 2.23
CA ASN A 8 12.56 8.73 3.46
C ASN A 8 11.04 8.87 3.59
N SER A 9 10.34 9.24 2.50
CA SER A 9 8.88 9.33 2.51
C SER A 9 8.24 7.95 2.77
N ALA A 10 8.74 6.88 2.14
CA ALA A 10 8.26 5.53 2.37
C ALA A 10 8.50 5.06 3.83
N ASN A 11 9.64 5.42 4.44
CA ASN A 11 9.92 5.10 5.84
C ASN A 11 8.98 5.85 6.79
N ILE A 12 8.67 7.13 6.52
CA ILE A 12 7.74 7.91 7.34
C ILE A 12 6.33 7.28 7.28
N LEU A 13 5.86 6.94 6.09
CA LEU A 13 4.57 6.27 5.90
C LEU A 13 4.52 4.92 6.63
N HIS A 14 5.61 4.16 6.61
CA HIS A 14 5.71 2.90 7.33
C HIS A 14 5.65 3.09 8.85
N VAL A 15 6.34 4.08 9.41
CA VAL A 15 6.29 4.38 10.84
C VAL A 15 4.86 4.80 11.25
N LEU A 16 4.24 5.69 10.48
CA LEU A 16 2.86 6.13 10.72
C LEU A 16 1.88 4.95 10.68
N SER A 17 1.99 4.09 9.67
CA SER A 17 1.12 2.91 9.56
C SER A 17 1.37 1.91 10.68
N SER A 18 2.61 1.74 11.15
CA SER A 18 2.93 0.85 12.28
C SER A 18 2.32 1.38 13.60
N MET A 19 2.37 2.70 13.83
CA MET A 19 1.67 3.31 14.96
C MET A 19 0.16 3.11 14.87
N TRP A 20 -0.41 3.22 13.66
CA TRP A 20 -1.83 2.98 13.45
C TRP A 20 -2.22 1.53 13.74
N VAL A 21 -1.38 0.54 13.38
CA VAL A 21 -1.58 -0.88 13.73
C VAL A 21 -1.66 -1.07 15.25
N LEU A 22 -0.75 -0.44 16.01
CA LEU A 22 -0.77 -0.54 17.48
C LEU A 22 -2.06 0.07 18.07
N LEU A 23 -2.49 1.22 17.55
CA LEU A 23 -3.75 1.85 17.97
C LEU A 23 -4.95 0.97 17.64
N LEU A 24 -4.96 0.36 16.44
CA LEU A 24 -6.01 -0.56 16.02
C LEU A 24 -6.06 -1.80 16.92
N ALA A 25 -4.90 -2.37 17.26
CA ALA A 25 -4.81 -3.50 18.19
C ALA A 25 -5.37 -3.14 19.57
N LEU A 26 -5.13 -1.92 20.06
CA LEU A 26 -5.68 -1.44 21.31
C LEU A 26 -7.21 -1.32 21.24
N ILE A 27 -7.76 -0.76 20.15
CA ILE A 27 -9.21 -0.65 19.95
C ILE A 27 -9.86 -2.03 19.96
N ILE A 28 -9.28 -3.01 19.22
CA ILE A 28 -9.78 -4.39 19.20
C ILE A 28 -9.72 -5.01 20.59
N PHE A 29 -8.61 -4.80 21.32
CA PHE A 29 -8.47 -5.32 22.68
C PHE A 29 -9.56 -4.77 23.62
N ILE A 30 -9.81 -3.46 23.57
CA ILE A 30 -10.85 -2.81 24.39
C ILE A 30 -12.25 -3.35 24.00
N ASP A 31 -12.54 -3.55 22.71
CA ASP A 31 -13.82 -4.10 22.26
C ASP A 31 -14.02 -5.54 22.77
N VAL A 32 -12.99 -6.39 22.67
CA VAL A 32 -13.05 -7.78 23.16
C VAL A 32 -13.24 -7.83 24.67
N MET A 33 -12.51 -7.00 25.41
CA MET A 33 -12.67 -6.92 26.88
C MET A 33 -14.03 -6.35 27.27
N GLY A 34 -14.52 -5.36 26.55
CA GLY A 34 -15.87 -4.79 26.75
C GLY A 34 -16.97 -5.84 26.56
N ARG A 35 -16.86 -6.67 25.54
CA ARG A 35 -17.80 -7.80 25.32
C ARG A 35 -17.67 -8.86 26.39
N ALA A 36 -16.44 -9.24 26.78
CA ALA A 36 -16.20 -10.35 27.70
C ALA A 36 -16.57 -10.03 29.15
N ILE A 37 -16.37 -8.78 29.61
CA ILE A 37 -16.51 -8.39 31.01
C ILE A 37 -17.84 -7.65 31.24
N PHE A 38 -18.24 -6.79 30.30
CA PHE A 38 -19.38 -5.88 30.48
C PHE A 38 -20.57 -6.20 29.60
N ASP A 39 -20.47 -7.23 28.73
CA ASP A 39 -21.47 -7.58 27.70
C ASP A 39 -21.86 -6.37 26.81
N HIS A 40 -20.95 -5.40 26.69
CA HIS A 40 -21.13 -4.18 25.91
C HIS A 40 -20.03 -4.06 24.85
N PRO A 41 -20.32 -4.38 23.56
CA PRO A 41 -19.38 -4.16 22.46
C PRO A 41 -19.22 -2.69 22.16
N LEU A 42 -18.04 -2.29 21.69
CA LEU A 42 -17.84 -0.98 21.10
C LEU A 42 -18.56 -0.92 19.74
N LEU A 43 -19.45 0.04 19.58
CA LEU A 43 -20.16 0.25 18.32
C LEU A 43 -19.18 0.72 17.22
N GLY A 44 -19.25 0.11 16.04
CA GLY A 44 -18.47 0.52 14.88
C GLY A 44 -17.02 0.01 14.85
N THR A 45 -16.59 -0.85 15.78
CA THR A 45 -15.23 -1.44 15.76
C THR A 45 -14.97 -2.20 14.46
N SER A 46 -15.96 -2.94 13.96
CA SER A 46 -15.84 -3.73 12.71
C SER A 46 -15.53 -2.83 11.49
N GLU A 47 -16.24 -1.71 11.38
CA GLU A 47 -16.10 -0.74 10.29
C GLU A 47 -14.76 -0.01 10.37
N ILE A 48 -14.36 0.40 11.57
CA ILE A 48 -13.04 1.02 11.81
C ILE A 48 -11.92 0.04 11.42
N VAL A 49 -12.03 -1.23 11.83
CA VAL A 49 -11.03 -2.26 11.53
C VAL A 49 -10.93 -2.49 10.02
N LYS A 50 -12.06 -2.69 9.32
CA LYS A 50 -12.07 -2.90 7.87
C LYS A 50 -11.37 -1.77 7.12
N ASN A 51 -11.78 -0.55 7.37
CA ASN A 51 -11.23 0.63 6.72
C ASN A 51 -9.74 0.84 7.07
N SER A 52 -9.37 0.64 8.35
CA SER A 52 -7.99 0.78 8.79
C SER A 52 -7.05 -0.24 8.17
N VAL A 53 -7.45 -1.51 8.06
CA VAL A 53 -6.61 -2.56 7.46
C VAL A 53 -6.27 -2.23 6.00
N VAL A 54 -7.24 -1.74 5.23
CA VAL A 54 -7.01 -1.30 3.84
C VAL A 54 -6.04 -0.12 3.81
N ALA A 55 -6.29 0.92 4.62
CA ALA A 55 -5.42 2.09 4.67
C ALA A 55 -3.98 1.74 5.08
N ILE A 56 -3.80 0.94 6.13
CA ILE A 56 -2.49 0.48 6.61
C ILE A 56 -1.76 -0.30 5.51
N THR A 57 -2.45 -1.20 4.82
CA THR A 57 -1.87 -1.98 3.73
C THR A 57 -1.30 -1.06 2.64
N PHE A 58 -2.09 -0.12 2.16
CA PHE A 58 -1.65 0.81 1.11
C PHE A 58 -0.53 1.76 1.58
N LEU A 59 -0.52 2.18 2.85
CA LEU A 59 0.56 2.98 3.41
C LEU A 59 1.90 2.23 3.49
N GLN A 60 1.90 0.91 3.67
CA GLN A 60 3.11 0.09 3.77
C GLN A 60 3.67 -0.35 2.41
N LEU A 61 2.83 -0.43 1.37
CA LEU A 61 3.23 -0.88 0.04
C LEU A 61 4.45 -0.12 -0.55
N PRO A 62 4.53 1.22 -0.49
CA PRO A 62 5.66 1.94 -1.07
C PRO A 62 7.01 1.53 -0.49
N LEU A 63 7.07 1.25 0.82
CA LEU A 63 8.30 0.76 1.44
C LEU A 63 8.60 -0.67 1.00
N ALA A 64 7.62 -1.57 1.03
CA ALA A 64 7.79 -2.96 0.60
C ALA A 64 8.31 -3.07 -0.84
N ILE A 65 7.80 -2.24 -1.74
CA ILE A 65 8.28 -2.15 -3.13
C ILE A 65 9.72 -1.62 -3.16
N ASN A 66 10.01 -0.56 -2.40
CA ASN A 66 11.32 0.11 -2.44
C ASN A 66 12.47 -0.76 -1.90
N ILE A 67 12.23 -1.51 -0.81
CA ILE A 67 13.23 -2.44 -0.25
C ILE A 67 13.28 -3.79 -0.97
N LYS A 68 12.47 -3.94 -2.04
CA LYS A 68 12.38 -5.19 -2.80
C LYS A 68 12.01 -6.39 -1.93
N ALA A 69 11.22 -6.16 -0.87
CA ALA A 69 10.76 -7.20 0.05
C ALA A 69 9.75 -8.18 -0.57
N MET A 70 9.22 -7.85 -1.75
CA MET A 70 8.38 -8.78 -2.50
C MET A 70 9.21 -9.99 -2.91
N LEU A 71 8.67 -11.18 -2.65
CA LEU A 71 9.28 -12.47 -2.99
C LEU A 71 9.80 -12.46 -4.43
N ARG A 72 11.12 -12.41 -4.57
CA ARG A 72 11.78 -12.57 -5.86
C ARG A 72 12.16 -14.03 -5.97
N THR A 73 11.76 -14.64 -7.04
CA THR A 73 12.18 -16.00 -7.39
C THR A 73 13.64 -15.93 -7.86
N THR A 74 14.57 -15.73 -6.90
CA THR A 74 16.02 -15.67 -7.18
C THR A 74 16.49 -16.93 -7.90
N VAL A 75 15.89 -18.08 -7.56
CA VAL A 75 16.15 -19.38 -8.19
C VAL A 75 15.92 -19.31 -9.70
N LEU A 76 14.87 -18.65 -10.19
CA LEU A 76 14.60 -18.54 -11.61
C LEU A 76 15.59 -17.60 -12.31
N LEU A 77 16.07 -16.57 -11.61
CA LEU A 77 17.06 -15.63 -12.13
C LEU A 77 18.43 -16.28 -12.35
N ASP A 78 18.80 -17.22 -11.49
CA ASP A 78 20.08 -17.96 -11.58
C ASP A 78 20.14 -18.87 -12.82
N PHE A 79 18.98 -19.40 -13.26
CA PHE A 79 18.89 -20.24 -14.46
C PHE A 79 18.91 -19.44 -15.78
N LEU A 80 18.45 -18.19 -15.79
CA LEU A 80 18.29 -17.41 -17.03
C LEU A 80 19.56 -16.67 -17.48
N GLY A 81 20.61 -16.64 -16.67
CA GLY A 81 21.81 -15.85 -16.93
C GLY A 81 21.54 -14.33 -16.87
N LYS A 82 22.60 -13.51 -16.98
CA LYS A 82 22.54 -12.06 -16.75
C LYS A 82 21.54 -11.31 -17.65
N LYS A 83 21.42 -11.69 -18.92
CA LYS A 83 20.51 -11.02 -19.87
C LYS A 83 19.04 -11.41 -19.63
N GLY A 84 18.79 -12.68 -19.37
CA GLY A 84 17.45 -13.18 -19.08
C GLY A 84 16.93 -12.66 -17.74
N ALA A 85 17.78 -12.63 -16.71
CA ALA A 85 17.48 -12.04 -15.41
C ALA A 85 17.10 -10.56 -15.51
N PHE A 86 17.85 -9.77 -16.29
CA PHE A 86 17.52 -8.37 -16.54
C PHE A 86 16.16 -8.21 -17.22
N GLY A 87 15.88 -9.00 -18.27
CA GLY A 87 14.60 -8.95 -18.99
C GLY A 87 13.41 -9.29 -18.10
N LEU A 88 13.53 -10.37 -17.31
CA LEU A 88 12.49 -10.80 -16.38
C LEU A 88 12.24 -9.77 -15.27
N GLU A 89 13.30 -9.19 -14.72
CA GLU A 89 13.18 -8.15 -13.70
C GLU A 89 12.51 -6.89 -14.27
N LEU A 90 12.89 -6.46 -15.46
CA LEU A 90 12.28 -5.32 -16.13
C LEU A 90 10.79 -5.57 -16.44
N PHE A 91 10.46 -6.76 -16.91
CA PHE A 91 9.07 -7.17 -17.16
C PHE A 91 8.24 -7.13 -15.88
N ALA A 92 8.74 -7.69 -14.77
CA ALA A 92 8.06 -7.69 -13.48
C ALA A 92 7.84 -6.27 -12.95
N LEU A 93 8.83 -5.38 -13.04
CA LEU A 93 8.71 -3.98 -12.64
C LEU A 93 7.68 -3.23 -13.50
N THR A 94 7.66 -3.48 -14.81
CA THR A 94 6.69 -2.87 -15.73
C THR A 94 5.28 -3.35 -15.43
N LEU A 95 5.09 -4.64 -15.18
CA LEU A 95 3.80 -5.20 -14.79
C LEU A 95 3.29 -4.57 -13.49
N GLY A 96 4.18 -4.41 -12.48
CA GLY A 96 3.84 -3.72 -11.23
C GLY A 96 3.45 -2.26 -11.45
N ALA A 97 4.15 -1.52 -12.31
CA ALA A 97 3.80 -0.16 -12.67
C ALA A 97 2.42 -0.06 -13.33
N VAL A 98 2.14 -0.92 -14.31
CA VAL A 98 0.85 -1.00 -15.01
C VAL A 98 -0.27 -1.35 -14.04
N PHE A 99 -0.05 -2.30 -13.13
CA PHE A 99 -1.02 -2.67 -12.11
C PHE A 99 -1.41 -1.47 -11.23
N PHE A 100 -0.44 -0.73 -10.69
CA PHE A 100 -0.75 0.43 -9.84
C PHE A 100 -1.35 1.60 -10.61
N LEU A 101 -1.00 1.80 -11.88
CA LEU A 101 -1.69 2.75 -12.75
C LEU A 101 -3.17 2.35 -12.97
N GLY A 102 -3.43 1.04 -13.13
CA GLY A 102 -4.78 0.50 -13.17
C GLY A 102 -5.56 0.73 -11.88
N VAL A 103 -4.93 0.54 -10.71
CA VAL A 103 -5.51 0.85 -9.40
C VAL A 103 -5.86 2.33 -9.28
N VAL A 104 -4.96 3.23 -9.70
CA VAL A 104 -5.21 4.68 -9.70
C VAL A 104 -6.40 5.03 -10.58
N TYR A 105 -6.43 4.49 -11.81
CA TYR A 105 -7.53 4.74 -12.73
C TYR A 105 -8.87 4.24 -12.20
N GLY A 106 -8.91 2.99 -11.70
CA GLY A 106 -10.13 2.39 -11.17
C GLY A 106 -10.59 2.93 -9.82
N SER A 107 -9.72 3.63 -9.05
CA SER A 107 -10.08 4.24 -7.77
C SER A 107 -10.53 5.70 -7.87
N LEU A 108 -10.37 6.33 -9.04
CA LEU A 108 -10.71 7.74 -9.22
C LEU A 108 -12.23 7.99 -9.11
N GLU A 109 -13.02 7.27 -9.90
CA GLU A 109 -14.48 7.42 -9.94
C GLU A 109 -15.12 7.10 -8.59
N PRO A 110 -14.82 5.94 -7.94
CA PRO A 110 -15.34 5.64 -6.61
C PRO A 110 -14.94 6.66 -5.53
N LEU A 111 -13.75 7.29 -5.66
CA LEU A 111 -13.33 8.34 -4.72
C LEU A 111 -14.18 9.59 -4.87
N ILE A 112 -14.43 10.03 -6.11
CA ILE A 112 -15.27 11.21 -6.40
C ILE A 112 -16.69 10.97 -5.92
N GLU A 113 -17.27 9.82 -6.25
CA GLU A 113 -18.60 9.43 -5.84
C GLU A 113 -18.76 9.42 -4.32
N ALA A 114 -17.81 8.74 -3.60
CA ALA A 114 -17.83 8.70 -2.14
C ALA A 114 -17.73 10.07 -1.49
N TRP A 115 -17.04 11.01 -2.14
CA TRP A 115 -16.95 12.40 -1.67
C TRP A 115 -18.25 13.17 -1.90
N GLU A 116 -18.87 13.03 -3.07
CA GLU A 116 -20.08 13.75 -3.44
C GLU A 116 -21.31 13.32 -2.63
N ILE A 117 -21.48 12.00 -2.44
CA ILE A 117 -22.63 11.45 -1.70
C ILE A 117 -22.39 11.37 -0.19
N GLY A 118 -21.15 11.65 0.29
CA GLY A 118 -20.79 11.48 1.70
C GLY A 118 -20.90 10.03 2.15
N GLU A 119 -20.39 9.08 1.33
CA GLU A 119 -20.51 7.65 1.57
C GLU A 119 -19.93 7.25 2.93
N TYR A 120 -20.66 6.41 3.67
CA TYR A 120 -20.24 5.87 4.96
C TYR A 120 -20.56 4.38 5.06
N GLU A 121 -19.77 3.67 5.86
CA GLU A 121 -20.03 2.29 6.27
C GLU A 121 -20.58 2.26 7.69
N GLY A 122 -21.48 1.30 7.95
CA GLY A 122 -22.07 1.03 9.26
C GLY A 122 -23.60 1.14 9.24
N GLU A 123 -24.24 0.08 9.72
CA GLU A 123 -25.70 0.02 9.88
C GLU A 123 -26.16 0.51 11.26
N GLY A 124 -25.21 0.91 12.14
CA GLY A 124 -25.48 1.24 13.54
C GLY A 124 -25.35 2.72 13.86
N ALA A 125 -25.12 2.98 15.14
CA ALA A 125 -24.98 4.34 15.70
C ALA A 125 -23.69 5.05 15.24
N LEU A 126 -22.66 4.30 14.79
CA LEU A 126 -21.40 4.85 14.30
C LEU A 126 -21.33 4.71 12.78
N ARG A 127 -21.33 5.85 12.10
CA ARG A 127 -21.15 5.95 10.66
C ARG A 127 -19.70 6.32 10.35
N VAL A 128 -18.95 5.39 9.75
CA VAL A 128 -17.54 5.62 9.40
C VAL A 128 -17.46 6.05 7.94
N PRO A 129 -16.95 7.26 7.63
CA PRO A 129 -16.86 7.72 6.25
C PRO A 129 -15.83 6.88 5.46
N THR A 130 -16.15 6.52 4.20
CA THR A 130 -15.29 5.68 3.35
C THR A 130 -14.32 6.49 2.51
N TYR A 131 -14.61 7.76 2.24
CA TYR A 131 -13.78 8.64 1.40
C TYR A 131 -12.31 8.78 1.86
N PRO A 132 -11.94 8.75 3.18
CA PRO A 132 -10.54 8.86 3.57
C PRO A 132 -9.72 7.63 3.16
N VAL A 133 -10.35 6.44 3.23
CA VAL A 133 -9.70 5.18 2.80
C VAL A 133 -9.55 5.15 1.29
N ARG A 134 -10.58 5.54 0.53
CA ARG A 134 -10.53 5.65 -0.93
C ARG A 134 -9.47 6.66 -1.37
N ALA A 135 -9.35 7.81 -0.70
CA ALA A 135 -8.28 8.77 -0.93
C ALA A 135 -6.88 8.17 -0.64
N THR A 136 -6.75 7.40 0.43
CA THR A 136 -5.48 6.70 0.75
C THR A 136 -5.10 5.74 -0.37
N ILE A 137 -6.03 4.92 -0.87
CA ILE A 137 -5.81 4.01 -2.00
C ILE A 137 -5.31 4.77 -3.23
N PHE A 138 -5.99 5.86 -3.60
CA PHE A 138 -5.65 6.67 -4.76
C PHE A 138 -4.25 7.30 -4.66
N PHE A 139 -3.97 8.02 -3.57
CA PHE A 139 -2.67 8.69 -3.41
C PHE A 139 -1.50 7.71 -3.23
N MET A 140 -1.71 6.61 -2.50
CA MET A 140 -0.68 5.59 -2.35
C MET A 140 -0.50 4.77 -3.63
N GLY A 141 -1.55 4.57 -4.41
CA GLY A 141 -1.46 3.99 -5.75
C GLY A 141 -0.54 4.81 -6.66
N ILE A 142 -0.72 6.13 -6.71
CA ILE A 142 0.17 7.05 -7.45
C ILE A 142 1.61 6.93 -6.92
N PHE A 143 1.79 6.94 -5.60
CA PHE A 143 3.13 6.86 -5.01
C PHE A 143 3.82 5.52 -5.33
N CYS A 144 3.10 4.40 -5.28
CA CYS A 144 3.61 3.09 -5.71
C CYS A 144 4.01 3.08 -7.19
N ALA A 145 3.19 3.64 -8.08
CA ALA A 145 3.53 3.76 -9.50
C ALA A 145 4.82 4.55 -9.71
N VAL A 146 5.00 5.68 -8.99
CA VAL A 146 6.24 6.48 -9.02
C VAL A 146 7.44 5.67 -8.51
N VAL A 147 7.28 4.87 -7.46
CA VAL A 147 8.36 4.00 -6.95
C VAL A 147 8.76 2.95 -8.00
N TYR A 148 7.80 2.31 -8.66
CA TYR A 148 8.08 1.36 -9.75
C TYR A 148 8.78 2.03 -10.93
N MET A 149 8.32 3.19 -11.38
CA MET A 149 8.97 3.96 -12.46
C MET A 149 10.41 4.30 -12.11
N ASN A 150 10.67 4.73 -10.87
CA ASN A 150 12.04 5.00 -10.41
C ASN A 150 12.91 3.73 -10.40
N GLN A 151 12.35 2.57 -10.02
CA GLN A 151 13.08 1.29 -10.07
C GLN A 151 13.41 0.86 -11.51
N ILE A 152 12.47 1.00 -12.43
CA ILE A 152 12.69 0.73 -13.88
C ILE A 152 13.85 1.60 -14.38
N PHE A 153 13.81 2.90 -14.11
CA PHE A 153 14.88 3.83 -14.54
C PHE A 153 16.25 3.44 -13.97
N GLN A 154 16.31 3.07 -12.70
CA GLN A 154 17.55 2.62 -12.06
C GLN A 154 18.07 1.30 -12.65
N GLN A 155 17.17 0.38 -12.96
CA GLN A 155 17.52 -0.92 -13.54
C GLN A 155 18.16 -0.75 -14.93
N ILE A 156 17.56 0.07 -15.78
CA ILE A 156 18.09 0.38 -17.12
C ILE A 156 19.46 1.07 -16.99
N LYS A 157 19.57 2.07 -16.12
CA LYS A 157 20.83 2.80 -15.92
C LYS A 157 21.95 1.88 -15.43
N ASN A 158 21.69 0.99 -14.48
CA ASN A 158 22.71 0.08 -13.96
C ASN A 158 23.16 -0.95 -15.02
N TYR A 159 22.27 -1.37 -15.91
CA TYR A 159 22.61 -2.29 -17.00
C TYR A 159 23.60 -1.68 -18.00
N ASP A 160 23.45 -0.38 -18.32
CA ASP A 160 24.36 0.32 -19.22
C ASP A 160 25.79 0.48 -18.63
N TYR A 161 25.91 0.69 -17.31
CA TYR A 161 27.20 0.75 -16.64
C TYR A 161 27.94 -0.58 -16.59
N THR A 162 27.26 -1.71 -16.62
CA THR A 162 27.87 -3.05 -16.58
C THR A 162 28.33 -3.53 -17.97
N LYS A 163 27.94 -2.83 -19.03
CA LYS A 163 28.34 -3.09 -20.41
C LYS A 163 29.61 -2.35 -20.86
N LYS A 164 30.03 -1.32 -20.12
CA LYS A 164 31.30 -0.61 -20.31
C LYS A 164 32.37 -1.20 -19.43
#